data_434dcfecf3f1df79c669db871d165ab0
#
_entry.id   434dcfecf3f1df79c669db871d165ab0
#
_cell.length_a   1.000
_cell.length_b   1.000
_cell.length_c   1.000
_cell.angle_alpha   90.00
_cell.angle_beta   90.00
_cell.angle_gamma   90.00
#
_symmetry.space_group_name_H-M   'P 1'
#
loop_
_entity.id
_entity.type
_entity.pdbx_description
1 polymer ?
#
loop_
_entity_poly.entity_id
_entity_poly.type
_entity_poly.pdbx_seq_one_letter_code
_entity_poly.pdbx_strand_id
1 'polypeptide(L)'
;MLLKPRLDYGSEVYSTSPRVDSLSPVQNEVLRVATGAFRSSPIPSLLAVTGLLPLPHYRVIKHLNTFLRLASSPTHPLHQDLFNMDLTRLDALVDLSQRLPRVSFIARGHLLCDLLQINIRQVLPDLLPLFPLWPSGPPTVCSTLFTSIKSQLPSEVLRVTFVDHAQCHNRSYKFYTDGTKTPDGVAFAALGSDGWNVSQRISADASIFTAELLAVRASIFHCRDIPGDCVTIFSDSRSAIMALKGHGSKNALVCQIQRHMAGLRQQITLCWVPSHVGVPGNEACDRAARQALLQPDVARICLPRSDLKNLVKQRVRESWRIAWRDLPDNKLRYFLTVPSLSSVSPSSRQWDIHLTRLRIGHSLLTHGFLMERGPLPYCHDCIVPLTVRHILAECPSLSDERRLCFGAAATMRYMLIDCDVSLAGPLYRFTRSIGLLPYL
;
A
#
# COMPACT_ATOMS: atom_id res chain seq x y z
N MET A 1 -15.04 9.88 10.92
CA MET A 1 -14.52 8.50 10.69
C MET A 1 -14.82 7.48 11.81
N LEU A 2 -15.68 7.79 12.76
CA LEU A 2 -16.03 6.89 13.89
C LEU A 2 -16.94 5.72 13.51
N LEU A 3 -17.65 5.78 12.38
CA LEU A 3 -18.61 4.75 11.99
C LEU A 3 -17.94 3.48 11.44
N LYS A 4 -16.87 3.63 10.65
CA LYS A 4 -16.21 2.50 10.00
C LYS A 4 -15.73 1.43 11.00
N PRO A 5 -15.03 1.75 12.11
CA PRO A 5 -14.66 0.75 13.11
C PRO A 5 -15.86 -0.02 13.69
N ARG A 6 -17.01 0.64 13.85
CA ARG A 6 -18.23 -0.02 14.36
C ARG A 6 -18.83 -0.98 13.34
N LEU A 7 -18.85 -0.62 12.05
CA LEU A 7 -19.31 -1.50 10.97
C LEU A 7 -18.37 -2.68 10.72
N ASP A 8 -17.12 -2.57 11.14
CA ASP A 8 -16.09 -3.59 10.88
C ASP A 8 -15.84 -4.50 12.08
N TYR A 9 -16.33 -4.13 13.28
CA TYR A 9 -16.11 -4.93 14.48
C TYR A 9 -16.83 -6.28 14.35
N GLY A 10 -16.08 -7.37 14.50
CA GLY A 10 -16.61 -8.73 14.39
C GLY A 10 -17.08 -9.12 12.98
N SER A 11 -16.71 -8.36 11.94
CA SER A 11 -17.15 -8.64 10.57
C SER A 11 -16.71 -10.02 10.06
N GLU A 12 -15.64 -10.57 10.60
CA GLU A 12 -15.19 -11.93 10.32
C GLU A 12 -16.24 -13.00 10.68
N VAL A 13 -17.12 -12.71 11.65
CA VAL A 13 -18.18 -13.61 12.09
C VAL A 13 -19.46 -13.39 11.30
N TYR A 14 -19.94 -12.15 11.25
CA TYR A 14 -21.27 -11.86 10.68
C TYR A 14 -21.29 -11.65 9.16
N SER A 15 -20.14 -11.63 8.47
CA SER A 15 -20.08 -11.34 7.03
C SER A 15 -20.85 -12.30 6.13
N THR A 16 -21.27 -13.45 6.65
CA THR A 16 -22.13 -14.43 5.95
C THR A 16 -23.60 -14.33 6.35
N SER A 17 -23.97 -13.44 7.26
CA SER A 17 -25.35 -13.24 7.68
C SER A 17 -26.23 -12.82 6.48
N PRO A 18 -27.49 -13.32 6.39
CA PRO A 18 -28.44 -12.84 5.39
C PRO A 18 -28.69 -11.34 5.45
N ARG A 19 -28.52 -10.74 6.63
CA ARG A 19 -28.76 -9.31 6.87
C ARG A 19 -27.52 -8.44 6.67
N VAL A 20 -26.38 -9.00 6.24
CA VAL A 20 -25.13 -8.24 6.11
C VAL A 20 -25.25 -7.06 5.13
N ASP A 21 -26.09 -7.21 4.11
CA ASP A 21 -26.29 -6.19 3.09
C ASP A 21 -27.05 -4.97 3.61
N SER A 22 -27.82 -5.10 4.73
CA SER A 22 -28.49 -3.98 5.38
C SER A 22 -27.53 -2.94 5.98
N LEU A 23 -26.25 -3.27 6.09
CA LEU A 23 -25.21 -2.34 6.54
C LEU A 23 -24.67 -1.43 5.42
N SER A 24 -24.87 -1.81 4.16
CA SER A 24 -24.42 -1.02 3.02
C SER A 24 -25.12 0.35 2.92
N PRO A 25 -26.45 0.47 3.11
CA PRO A 25 -27.14 1.76 3.18
C PRO A 25 -26.57 2.72 4.24
N VAL A 26 -26.11 2.19 5.38
CA VAL A 26 -25.49 3.01 6.44
C VAL A 26 -24.17 3.61 5.96
N GLN A 27 -23.30 2.82 5.32
CA GLN A 27 -22.08 3.33 4.68
C GLN A 27 -22.42 4.39 3.62
N ASN A 28 -23.41 4.10 2.78
CA ASN A 28 -23.80 4.98 1.68
C ASN A 28 -24.31 6.33 2.17
N GLU A 29 -25.10 6.36 3.24
CA GLU A 29 -25.58 7.61 3.81
C GLU A 29 -24.44 8.44 4.43
N VAL A 30 -23.52 7.77 5.13
CA VAL A 30 -22.33 8.46 5.66
C VAL A 30 -21.46 9.03 4.55
N LEU A 31 -21.30 8.32 3.43
CA LEU A 31 -20.59 8.84 2.26
C LEU A 31 -21.25 10.09 1.71
N ARG A 32 -22.59 10.12 1.60
CA ARG A 32 -23.33 11.29 1.13
C ARG A 32 -23.17 12.49 2.08
N VAL A 33 -23.35 12.26 3.37
CA VAL A 33 -23.16 13.31 4.39
C VAL A 33 -21.71 13.82 4.36
N ALA A 34 -20.72 12.91 4.30
CA ALA A 34 -19.32 13.29 4.28
C ALA A 34 -18.91 14.07 3.04
N THR A 35 -19.47 13.76 1.89
CA THR A 35 -19.12 14.40 0.61
C THR A 35 -20.06 15.52 0.19
N GLY A 36 -21.21 15.68 0.85
CA GLY A 36 -22.27 16.62 0.43
C GLY A 36 -22.94 16.24 -0.90
N ALA A 37 -22.82 14.97 -1.29
CA ALA A 37 -23.43 14.46 -2.51
C ALA A 37 -24.94 14.23 -2.36
N PHE A 38 -25.66 14.28 -3.47
CA PHE A 38 -27.11 14.07 -3.50
C PHE A 38 -27.48 12.59 -3.31
N ARG A 39 -28.75 12.31 -2.94
CA ARG A 39 -29.29 10.96 -2.85
C ARG A 39 -29.21 10.19 -4.18
N SER A 40 -29.31 10.89 -5.31
CA SER A 40 -29.19 10.38 -6.66
C SER A 40 -27.73 10.05 -7.08
N SER A 41 -26.72 10.45 -6.30
CA SER A 41 -25.32 10.20 -6.66
C SER A 41 -24.96 8.72 -6.58
N PRO A 42 -24.31 8.17 -7.62
CA PRO A 42 -23.93 6.76 -7.67
C PRO A 42 -22.93 6.39 -6.55
N ILE A 43 -23.23 5.34 -5.80
CA ILE A 43 -22.40 4.90 -4.69
C ILE A 43 -20.95 4.53 -5.10
N PRO A 44 -20.73 3.81 -6.22
CA PRO A 44 -19.37 3.55 -6.68
C PRO A 44 -18.55 4.82 -6.89
N SER A 45 -19.16 5.88 -7.42
CA SER A 45 -18.50 7.18 -7.61
C SER A 45 -18.13 7.82 -6.28
N LEU A 46 -18.99 7.72 -5.25
CA LEU A 46 -18.69 8.21 -3.90
C LEU A 46 -17.53 7.45 -3.26
N LEU A 47 -17.50 6.13 -3.42
CA LEU A 47 -16.40 5.29 -2.95
C LEU A 47 -15.07 5.67 -3.63
N ALA A 48 -15.11 5.88 -4.95
CA ALA A 48 -13.93 6.27 -5.71
C ALA A 48 -13.40 7.66 -5.31
N VAL A 49 -14.27 8.65 -5.17
CA VAL A 49 -13.90 10.02 -4.76
C VAL A 49 -13.32 10.05 -3.35
N THR A 50 -13.84 9.21 -2.45
CA THR A 50 -13.37 9.13 -1.06
C THR A 50 -12.18 8.17 -0.86
N GLY A 51 -11.80 7.41 -1.89
CA GLY A 51 -10.75 6.38 -1.81
C GLY A 51 -11.12 5.20 -0.89
N LEU A 52 -12.41 5.02 -0.59
CA LEU A 52 -12.89 3.95 0.26
C LEU A 52 -13.27 2.71 -0.57
N LEU A 53 -13.03 1.54 0.01
CA LEU A 53 -13.48 0.29 -0.58
C LEU A 53 -14.96 0.03 -0.23
N PRO A 54 -15.69 -0.70 -1.09
CA PRO A 54 -16.98 -1.29 -0.73
C PRO A 54 -16.86 -2.16 0.53
N LEU A 55 -17.91 -2.19 1.36
CA LEU A 55 -17.91 -3.01 2.59
C LEU A 55 -17.56 -4.49 2.36
N PRO A 56 -18.07 -5.17 1.32
CA PRO A 56 -17.68 -6.56 1.05
C PRO A 56 -16.16 -6.72 0.89
N HIS A 57 -15.51 -5.90 0.08
CA HIS A 57 -14.06 -5.90 -0.13
C HIS A 57 -13.29 -5.63 1.17
N TYR A 58 -13.78 -4.70 1.97
CA TYR A 58 -13.14 -4.38 3.23
C TYR A 58 -13.25 -5.53 4.25
N ARG A 59 -14.39 -6.21 4.31
CA ARG A 59 -14.62 -7.40 5.16
C ARG A 59 -13.70 -8.55 4.78
N VAL A 60 -13.43 -8.75 3.47
CA VAL A 60 -12.45 -9.73 3.00
C VAL A 60 -11.07 -9.43 3.57
N ILE A 61 -10.62 -8.16 3.52
CA ILE A 61 -9.33 -7.78 4.13
C ILE A 61 -9.30 -8.12 5.62
N LYS A 62 -10.38 -7.84 6.34
CA LYS A 62 -10.48 -8.16 7.78
C LYS A 62 -10.40 -9.66 8.03
N HIS A 63 -11.21 -10.43 7.31
CA HIS A 63 -11.24 -11.89 7.41
C HIS A 63 -9.86 -12.49 7.18
N LEU A 64 -9.22 -12.16 6.06
CA LEU A 64 -7.90 -12.69 5.72
C LEU A 64 -6.80 -12.20 6.67
N ASN A 65 -6.87 -10.98 7.20
CA ASN A 65 -5.92 -10.52 8.22
C ASN A 65 -6.00 -11.36 9.50
N THR A 66 -7.21 -11.76 9.91
CA THR A 66 -7.42 -12.66 11.06
C THR A 66 -6.97 -14.08 10.72
N PHE A 67 -7.30 -14.57 9.53
CA PHE A 67 -6.89 -15.88 9.03
C PHE A 67 -5.36 -16.03 8.98
N LEU A 68 -4.64 -15.06 8.41
CA LEU A 68 -3.17 -15.02 8.39
C LEU A 68 -2.56 -14.91 9.79
N ARG A 69 -3.23 -14.25 10.75
CA ARG A 69 -2.77 -14.21 12.13
C ARG A 69 -2.83 -15.60 12.77
N LEU A 70 -3.89 -16.36 12.52
CA LEU A 70 -4.02 -17.73 13.02
C LEU A 70 -2.99 -18.65 12.35
N ALA A 71 -2.79 -18.51 11.04
CA ALA A 71 -1.81 -19.27 10.29
C ALA A 71 -0.35 -18.98 10.73
N SER A 72 -0.07 -17.76 11.21
CA SER A 72 1.26 -17.41 11.74
C SER A 72 1.48 -17.80 13.20
N SER A 73 0.47 -18.33 13.90
CA SER A 73 0.55 -18.60 15.34
C SER A 73 0.49 -20.11 15.63
N PRO A 74 1.64 -20.84 15.63
CA PRO A 74 1.66 -22.30 15.80
C PRO A 74 1.06 -22.81 17.12
N THR A 75 1.06 -21.97 18.16
CA THR A 75 0.49 -22.29 19.47
C THR A 75 -1.01 -22.07 19.56
N HIS A 76 -1.65 -21.51 18.52
CA HIS A 76 -3.09 -21.28 18.54
C HIS A 76 -3.87 -22.58 18.31
N PRO A 77 -4.92 -22.90 19.09
CA PRO A 77 -5.67 -24.16 18.98
C PRO A 77 -6.16 -24.48 17.57
N LEU A 78 -6.59 -23.48 16.81
CA LEU A 78 -7.07 -23.65 15.43
C LEU A 78 -5.97 -23.74 14.38
N HIS A 79 -4.68 -23.68 14.77
CA HIS A 79 -3.59 -23.68 13.79
C HIS A 79 -3.53 -24.95 12.95
N GLN A 80 -3.68 -26.10 13.59
CA GLN A 80 -3.66 -27.39 12.89
C GLN A 80 -4.86 -27.54 11.94
N ASP A 81 -6.04 -27.11 12.37
CA ASP A 81 -7.28 -27.18 11.57
C ASP A 81 -7.17 -26.36 10.29
N LEU A 82 -6.42 -25.20 10.34
CA LEU A 82 -6.14 -24.38 9.17
C LEU A 82 -5.43 -25.11 8.05
N PHE A 83 -4.55 -26.07 8.35
CA PHE A 83 -3.73 -26.76 7.35
C PHE A 83 -4.24 -28.16 6.99
N ASN A 84 -5.14 -28.74 7.80
CA ASN A 84 -5.68 -30.10 7.65
C ASN A 84 -7.10 -30.11 7.08
N MET A 85 -7.69 -28.97 6.72
CA MET A 85 -9.06 -28.91 6.22
C MET A 85 -9.18 -29.52 4.82
N ASP A 86 -10.17 -30.41 4.65
CA ASP A 86 -10.58 -30.93 3.35
C ASP A 86 -11.39 -29.86 2.59
N LEU A 87 -10.84 -29.40 1.47
CA LEU A 87 -11.42 -28.34 0.62
C LEU A 87 -12.15 -28.91 -0.60
N THR A 88 -12.11 -30.21 -0.82
CA THR A 88 -12.63 -30.86 -2.05
C THR A 88 -14.13 -30.70 -2.26
N ARG A 89 -14.88 -30.36 -1.22
CA ARG A 89 -16.35 -30.18 -1.24
C ARG A 89 -16.79 -28.73 -1.32
N LEU A 90 -15.88 -27.80 -1.54
CA LEU A 90 -16.18 -26.37 -1.56
C LEU A 90 -16.20 -25.84 -2.98
N ASP A 91 -17.28 -25.18 -3.36
CA ASP A 91 -17.35 -24.45 -4.63
C ASP A 91 -16.42 -23.26 -4.61
N ALA A 92 -15.66 -23.05 -5.69
CA ALA A 92 -14.75 -21.93 -5.84
C ALA A 92 -15.52 -20.61 -5.92
N LEU A 93 -14.96 -19.55 -5.34
CA LEU A 93 -15.44 -18.19 -5.53
C LEU A 93 -15.00 -17.66 -6.90
N VAL A 94 -15.91 -16.98 -7.60
CA VAL A 94 -15.61 -16.38 -8.91
C VAL A 94 -15.05 -14.97 -8.74
N ASP A 95 -15.65 -14.18 -7.84
CA ASP A 95 -15.20 -12.82 -7.54
C ASP A 95 -15.64 -12.35 -6.14
N LEU A 96 -15.16 -11.18 -5.72
CA LEU A 96 -15.50 -10.60 -4.40
C LEU A 96 -16.85 -9.89 -4.36
N SER A 97 -17.57 -9.75 -5.48
CA SER A 97 -18.93 -9.19 -5.51
C SER A 97 -19.97 -10.21 -5.07
N GLN A 98 -19.64 -11.49 -5.17
CA GLN A 98 -20.49 -12.56 -4.71
C GLN A 98 -20.66 -12.54 -3.20
N ARG A 99 -21.82 -12.97 -2.76
CA ARG A 99 -22.06 -13.18 -1.34
C ARG A 99 -21.20 -14.34 -0.84
N LEU A 100 -20.44 -14.09 0.24
CA LEU A 100 -19.61 -15.13 0.83
C LEU A 100 -20.45 -16.32 1.29
N PRO A 101 -20.04 -17.56 0.98
CA PRO A 101 -20.78 -18.76 1.33
C PRO A 101 -20.88 -18.93 2.85
N ARG A 102 -21.96 -19.59 3.29
CA ARG A 102 -22.19 -19.93 4.70
C ARG A 102 -21.39 -21.17 5.10
N VAL A 103 -20.09 -21.07 5.02
CA VAL A 103 -19.15 -22.11 5.45
C VAL A 103 -18.39 -21.63 6.69
N SER A 104 -17.63 -22.54 7.30
CA SER A 104 -16.82 -22.22 8.47
C SER A 104 -15.85 -21.05 8.18
N PHE A 105 -15.37 -20.41 9.24
CA PHE A 105 -14.36 -19.34 9.12
C PHE A 105 -13.11 -19.83 8.35
N ILE A 106 -12.65 -21.05 8.64
CA ILE A 106 -11.47 -21.65 8.02
C ILE A 106 -11.71 -21.90 6.52
N ALA A 107 -12.82 -22.57 6.18
CA ALA A 107 -13.21 -22.84 4.79
C ALA A 107 -13.27 -21.57 3.95
N ARG A 108 -13.91 -20.54 4.49
CA ARG A 108 -14.01 -19.23 3.83
C ARG A 108 -12.65 -18.57 3.65
N GLY A 109 -11.76 -18.70 4.63
CA GLY A 109 -10.40 -18.20 4.53
C GLY A 109 -9.64 -18.83 3.36
N HIS A 110 -9.76 -20.14 3.17
CA HIS A 110 -9.17 -20.86 2.03
C HIS A 110 -9.76 -20.41 0.71
N LEU A 111 -11.09 -20.39 0.58
CA LEU A 111 -11.76 -19.93 -0.65
C LEU A 111 -11.31 -18.51 -1.06
N LEU A 112 -11.17 -17.61 -0.10
CA LEU A 112 -10.68 -16.26 -0.35
C LEU A 112 -9.18 -16.22 -0.69
N CYS A 113 -8.38 -17.10 -0.09
CA CYS A 113 -6.97 -17.24 -0.44
C CYS A 113 -6.79 -17.75 -1.86
N ASP A 114 -7.57 -18.75 -2.26
CA ASP A 114 -7.54 -19.32 -3.62
C ASP A 114 -7.98 -18.26 -4.65
N LEU A 115 -9.09 -17.58 -4.40
CA LEU A 115 -9.55 -16.49 -5.27
C LEU A 115 -8.51 -15.39 -5.46
N LEU A 116 -7.81 -15.01 -4.39
CA LEU A 116 -6.81 -13.94 -4.40
C LEU A 116 -5.39 -14.44 -4.66
N GLN A 117 -5.22 -15.74 -4.92
CA GLN A 117 -3.92 -16.38 -5.16
C GLN A 117 -2.91 -16.13 -4.02
N ILE A 118 -3.34 -16.34 -2.78
CA ILE A 118 -2.53 -16.16 -1.57
C ILE A 118 -2.17 -17.53 -0.99
N ASN A 119 -0.88 -17.85 -0.93
CA ASN A 119 -0.42 -19.11 -0.36
C ASN A 119 -0.18 -18.97 1.16
N ILE A 120 -1.09 -19.51 1.98
CA ILE A 120 -0.97 -19.45 3.45
C ILE A 120 0.18 -20.29 3.99
N ARG A 121 0.66 -21.31 3.24
CA ARG A 121 1.80 -22.16 3.66
C ARG A 121 3.13 -21.41 3.61
N GLN A 122 3.14 -20.24 2.97
CA GLN A 122 4.30 -19.34 2.95
C GLN A 122 4.31 -18.33 4.11
N VAL A 123 3.37 -18.41 5.05
CA VAL A 123 3.40 -17.53 6.24
C VAL A 123 4.56 -17.95 7.14
N LEU A 124 5.41 -16.98 7.44
CA LEU A 124 6.45 -17.14 8.45
C LEU A 124 5.81 -17.24 9.85
N PRO A 125 6.04 -18.32 10.61
CA PRO A 125 5.48 -18.43 11.95
C PRO A 125 5.93 -17.29 12.86
N ASP A 126 4.99 -16.73 13.62
CA ASP A 126 5.29 -15.75 14.67
C ASP A 126 6.06 -16.46 15.79
N LEU A 127 7.20 -15.91 16.14
CA LEU A 127 8.00 -16.39 17.25
C LEU A 127 7.66 -15.56 18.50
N LEU A 128 7.45 -16.22 19.61
CA LEU A 128 7.35 -15.52 20.88
C LEU A 128 8.67 -14.78 21.15
N PRO A 129 8.62 -13.50 21.56
CA PRO A 129 9.84 -12.79 21.94
C PRO A 129 10.53 -13.52 23.09
N LEU A 130 11.84 -13.77 22.95
CA LEU A 130 12.65 -14.21 24.09
C LEU A 130 12.91 -12.99 24.99
N PHE A 131 12.61 -13.12 26.28
CA PHE A 131 12.97 -12.12 27.27
C PHE A 131 13.96 -12.73 28.28
N PRO A 132 15.07 -12.05 28.57
CA PRO A 132 15.60 -10.86 27.88
C PRO A 132 16.14 -11.21 26.49
N LEU A 133 15.86 -10.38 25.49
CA LEU A 133 16.28 -10.60 24.08
C LEU A 133 17.81 -10.55 23.91
N TRP A 134 18.50 -9.89 24.81
CA TRP A 134 19.92 -9.58 24.71
C TRP A 134 20.68 -9.93 26.00
N PRO A 135 21.17 -11.16 26.15
CA PRO A 135 22.04 -11.51 27.28
C PRO A 135 23.31 -10.65 27.32
N SER A 136 23.82 -10.26 26.16
CA SER A 136 25.04 -9.46 26.00
C SER A 136 24.79 -8.01 25.59
N GLY A 137 23.54 -7.52 25.66
CA GLY A 137 23.15 -6.20 25.19
C GLY A 137 22.69 -6.17 23.72
N PRO A 138 21.96 -5.12 23.29
CA PRO A 138 21.52 -4.97 21.91
C PRO A 138 22.72 -4.77 20.98
N PRO A 139 22.56 -5.08 19.65
CA PRO A 139 23.61 -4.81 18.68
C PRO A 139 23.97 -3.33 18.68
N THR A 140 25.24 -3.04 18.54
CA THR A 140 25.70 -1.65 18.37
C THR A 140 25.17 -1.13 17.02
N VAL A 141 24.52 0.03 17.04
CA VAL A 141 23.98 0.64 15.83
C VAL A 141 24.67 1.97 15.56
N CYS A 142 25.41 2.03 14.46
CA CYS A 142 26.03 3.24 13.94
C CYS A 142 25.07 3.93 12.95
N SER A 143 24.11 4.67 13.50
CA SER A 143 23.17 5.50 12.71
C SER A 143 23.44 7.00 12.85
N THR A 144 24.43 7.37 13.63
CA THR A 144 24.70 8.76 14.03
C THR A 144 25.47 9.58 12.97
N LEU A 145 26.00 8.94 11.93
CA LEU A 145 26.77 9.60 10.86
C LEU A 145 26.04 10.76 10.19
N PHE A 146 24.70 10.67 10.13
CA PHE A 146 23.91 11.65 9.38
C PHE A 146 22.67 12.04 10.20
N THR A 147 22.86 12.98 11.11
CA THR A 147 21.76 13.69 11.80
C THR A 147 21.07 14.68 10.87
N SER A 148 21.74 15.11 9.81
CA SER A 148 21.21 15.99 8.76
C SER A 148 20.52 15.21 7.64
N ILE A 149 19.54 15.84 7.02
CA ILE A 149 18.75 15.26 5.93
C ILE A 149 19.67 14.98 4.73
N LYS A 150 19.70 13.73 4.26
CA LYS A 150 20.48 13.26 3.09
C LYS A 150 20.38 14.19 1.87
N SER A 151 19.23 14.83 1.67
CA SER A 151 18.96 15.74 0.56
C SER A 151 19.71 17.07 0.63
N GLN A 152 20.40 17.37 1.74
CA GLN A 152 21.10 18.64 1.96
C GLN A 152 22.62 18.56 1.74
N LEU A 153 23.17 17.34 1.58
CA LEU A 153 24.63 17.16 1.41
C LEU A 153 24.94 16.58 0.03
N PRO A 154 26.02 17.07 -0.64
CA PRO A 154 26.52 16.49 -1.87
C PRO A 154 26.93 15.03 -1.69
N SER A 155 26.76 14.20 -2.73
CA SER A 155 27.10 12.77 -2.71
C SER A 155 28.55 12.49 -2.33
N GLU A 156 29.47 13.34 -2.78
CA GLU A 156 30.91 13.24 -2.46
C GLU A 156 31.16 13.41 -0.96
N VAL A 157 30.53 14.39 -0.32
CA VAL A 157 30.65 14.62 1.13
C VAL A 157 30.13 13.41 1.90
N LEU A 158 28.97 12.87 1.49
CA LEU A 158 28.40 11.66 2.10
C LEU A 158 29.34 10.46 1.96
N ARG A 159 29.97 10.29 0.78
CA ARG A 159 30.90 9.21 0.51
C ARG A 159 32.17 9.33 1.38
N VAL A 160 32.80 10.49 1.41
CA VAL A 160 34.04 10.73 2.19
C VAL A 160 33.75 10.51 3.68
N THR A 161 32.67 11.10 4.21
CA THR A 161 32.30 10.95 5.61
C THR A 161 32.04 9.48 5.97
N PHE A 162 31.41 8.71 5.07
CA PHE A 162 31.22 7.28 5.28
C PHE A 162 32.53 6.50 5.28
N VAL A 163 33.43 6.78 4.33
CA VAL A 163 34.74 6.11 4.22
C VAL A 163 35.57 6.33 5.48
N ASP A 164 35.63 7.55 5.99
CA ASP A 164 36.34 7.89 7.23
C ASP A 164 35.73 7.11 8.43
N HIS A 165 34.41 7.05 8.51
CA HIS A 165 33.76 6.27 9.55
C HIS A 165 34.02 4.77 9.41
N ALA A 166 33.99 4.22 8.21
CA ALA A 166 34.26 2.80 7.95
C ALA A 166 35.67 2.37 8.36
N GLN A 167 36.62 3.32 8.44
CA GLN A 167 37.99 3.08 8.94
C GLN A 167 37.98 2.72 10.46
N CYS A 168 37.04 3.23 11.23
CA CYS A 168 36.89 2.86 12.64
C CYS A 168 36.56 1.35 12.81
N HIS A 169 36.11 0.70 11.75
CA HIS A 169 35.75 -0.72 11.72
C HIS A 169 36.78 -1.61 11.00
N ASN A 170 38.05 -1.16 10.84
CA ASN A 170 39.04 -1.88 10.08
C ASN A 170 39.45 -3.25 10.65
N ARG A 171 39.24 -3.47 11.96
CA ARG A 171 39.50 -4.77 12.64
C ARG A 171 38.31 -5.71 12.62
N SER A 172 37.15 -5.30 12.10
CA SER A 172 35.97 -6.13 11.98
C SER A 172 35.86 -6.78 10.62
N TYR A 173 35.29 -7.97 10.57
CA TYR A 173 34.84 -8.56 9.31
C TYR A 173 33.66 -7.73 8.77
N LYS A 174 33.65 -7.44 7.48
CA LYS A 174 32.67 -6.53 6.87
C LYS A 174 31.72 -7.25 5.95
N PHE A 175 30.42 -6.99 6.11
CA PHE A 175 29.39 -7.35 5.15
C PHE A 175 28.76 -6.09 4.55
N TYR A 176 28.37 -6.19 3.27
CA TYR A 176 27.48 -5.25 2.61
C TYR A 176 26.20 -6.00 2.24
N THR A 177 25.04 -5.39 2.49
CA THR A 177 23.75 -5.99 2.26
C THR A 177 22.84 -5.05 1.50
N ASP A 178 22.07 -5.60 0.55
CA ASP A 178 21.12 -4.85 -0.27
C ASP A 178 19.92 -5.69 -0.65
N GLY A 179 18.78 -5.04 -0.80
CA GLY A 179 17.53 -5.60 -1.31
C GLY A 179 17.03 -4.80 -2.50
N THR A 180 16.52 -5.48 -3.52
CA THR A 180 15.94 -4.81 -4.69
C THR A 180 14.54 -5.31 -4.99
N LYS A 181 13.66 -4.41 -5.44
CA LYS A 181 12.30 -4.73 -5.87
C LYS A 181 11.94 -3.97 -7.13
N THR A 182 11.50 -4.72 -8.14
CA THR A 182 10.97 -4.21 -9.41
C THR A 182 9.57 -4.79 -9.64
N PRO A 183 8.84 -4.35 -10.68
CA PRO A 183 7.60 -5.02 -11.09
C PRO A 183 7.81 -6.52 -11.39
N ASP A 184 9.00 -6.93 -11.85
CA ASP A 184 9.30 -8.28 -12.31
C ASP A 184 9.74 -9.21 -11.18
N GLY A 185 10.05 -8.70 -9.99
CA GLY A 185 10.43 -9.54 -8.87
C GLY A 185 11.12 -8.81 -7.73
N VAL A 186 11.54 -9.60 -6.75
CA VAL A 186 12.27 -9.17 -5.57
C VAL A 186 13.52 -10.03 -5.42
N ALA A 187 14.63 -9.42 -5.05
CA ALA A 187 15.88 -10.12 -4.78
C ALA A 187 16.67 -9.45 -3.66
N PHE A 188 17.61 -10.19 -3.10
CA PHE A 188 18.56 -9.65 -2.13
C PHE A 188 19.97 -10.16 -2.42
N ALA A 189 20.96 -9.44 -1.92
CA ALA A 189 22.34 -9.85 -1.93
C ALA A 189 23.04 -9.51 -0.62
N ALA A 190 24.08 -10.28 -0.29
CA ALA A 190 25.01 -9.99 0.78
C ALA A 190 26.43 -10.39 0.34
N LEU A 191 27.41 -9.52 0.59
CA LEU A 191 28.81 -9.70 0.20
C LEU A 191 29.71 -9.59 1.42
N GLY A 192 30.61 -10.53 1.63
CA GLY A 192 31.61 -10.53 2.70
C GLY A 192 32.97 -10.05 2.23
N SER A 193 33.78 -9.52 3.16
CA SER A 193 35.13 -9.01 2.88
C SER A 193 36.15 -10.08 2.47
N ASP A 194 35.84 -11.36 2.67
CA ASP A 194 36.63 -12.53 2.24
C ASP A 194 36.29 -13.04 0.83
N GLY A 195 35.36 -12.38 0.13
CA GLY A 195 34.84 -12.82 -1.15
C GLY A 195 33.59 -13.72 -1.04
N TRP A 196 33.12 -14.03 0.18
CA TRP A 196 31.85 -14.70 0.34
C TRP A 196 30.72 -13.85 -0.22
N ASN A 197 29.80 -14.50 -0.91
CA ASN A 197 28.64 -13.82 -1.46
C ASN A 197 27.41 -14.72 -1.49
N VAL A 198 26.25 -14.12 -1.37
CA VAL A 198 24.95 -14.74 -1.63
C VAL A 198 24.06 -13.74 -2.33
N SER A 199 23.40 -14.17 -3.38
CA SER A 199 22.36 -13.40 -4.04
C SER A 199 21.24 -14.32 -4.49
N GLN A 200 20.00 -13.94 -4.21
CA GLN A 200 18.84 -14.81 -4.49
C GLN A 200 17.65 -13.99 -4.96
N ARG A 201 16.97 -14.49 -5.99
CA ARG A 201 15.63 -14.05 -6.34
C ARG A 201 14.61 -14.72 -5.42
N ILE A 202 13.65 -13.95 -4.93
CA ILE A 202 12.60 -14.40 -4.02
C ILE A 202 11.21 -14.07 -4.60
N SER A 203 10.15 -14.52 -3.93
CA SER A 203 8.78 -14.24 -4.36
C SER A 203 8.56 -12.73 -4.57
N ALA A 204 7.90 -12.36 -5.67
CA ALA A 204 7.49 -10.99 -5.98
C ALA A 204 6.53 -10.40 -4.92
N ASP A 205 5.90 -11.26 -4.11
CA ASP A 205 5.01 -10.86 -3.02
C ASP A 205 5.76 -10.34 -1.80
N ALA A 206 7.09 -10.55 -1.72
CA ALA A 206 7.92 -9.99 -0.68
C ALA A 206 7.99 -8.46 -0.78
N SER A 207 8.11 -7.78 0.37
CA SER A 207 8.42 -6.36 0.40
C SER A 207 9.92 -6.12 0.23
N ILE A 208 10.31 -4.92 -0.20
CA ILE A 208 11.70 -4.51 -0.19
C ILE A 208 12.31 -4.63 1.21
N PHE A 209 11.56 -4.26 2.24
CA PHE A 209 11.98 -4.41 3.64
C PHE A 209 12.31 -5.85 4.01
N THR A 210 11.56 -6.83 3.50
CA THR A 210 11.85 -8.25 3.70
C THR A 210 13.12 -8.68 2.96
N ALA A 211 13.35 -8.20 1.74
CA ALA A 211 14.59 -8.46 1.00
C ALA A 211 15.82 -7.95 1.77
N GLU A 212 15.77 -6.72 2.26
CA GLU A 212 16.83 -6.12 3.09
C GLU A 212 17.12 -6.96 4.35
N LEU A 213 16.06 -7.36 5.06
CA LEU A 213 16.20 -8.23 6.22
C LEU A 213 16.78 -9.60 5.88
N LEU A 214 16.46 -10.17 4.73
CA LEU A 214 17.01 -11.45 4.27
C LEU A 214 18.49 -11.35 3.96
N ALA A 215 18.93 -10.24 3.36
CA ALA A 215 20.35 -9.96 3.14
C ALA A 215 21.12 -9.89 4.47
N VAL A 216 20.60 -9.15 5.45
CA VAL A 216 21.18 -9.10 6.80
C VAL A 216 21.16 -10.48 7.46
N ARG A 217 20.05 -11.24 7.34
CA ARG A 217 19.96 -12.59 7.89
C ARG A 217 21.03 -13.53 7.31
N ALA A 218 21.25 -13.46 6.00
CA ALA A 218 22.28 -14.29 5.35
C ALA A 218 23.68 -13.99 5.93
N SER A 219 24.01 -12.70 6.11
CA SER A 219 25.25 -12.27 6.75
C SER A 219 25.38 -12.79 8.19
N ILE A 220 24.32 -12.71 8.98
CA ILE A 220 24.28 -13.19 10.36
C ILE A 220 24.47 -14.71 10.44
N PHE A 221 23.91 -15.47 9.51
CA PHE A 221 24.12 -16.92 9.46
C PHE A 221 25.57 -17.27 9.15
N HIS A 222 26.20 -16.54 8.24
CA HIS A 222 27.61 -16.76 7.88
C HIS A 222 28.58 -16.35 8.99
N CYS A 223 28.20 -15.45 9.91
CA CYS A 223 29.04 -15.05 11.03
C CYS A 223 29.55 -16.20 11.89
N ARG A 224 28.83 -17.34 11.93
CA ARG A 224 29.23 -18.53 12.70
C ARG A 224 30.55 -19.16 12.20
N ASP A 225 30.80 -19.01 10.91
CA ASP A 225 31.93 -19.63 10.21
C ASP A 225 33.14 -18.69 10.13
N ILE A 226 32.99 -17.44 10.61
CA ILE A 226 34.02 -16.40 10.51
C ILE A 226 34.89 -16.41 11.77
N PRO A 227 36.23 -16.43 11.62
CA PRO A 227 37.14 -16.20 12.72
C PRO A 227 37.10 -14.73 13.17
N GLY A 228 37.19 -14.50 14.49
CA GLY A 228 37.23 -13.15 15.06
C GLY A 228 35.98 -12.80 15.88
N ASP A 229 36.06 -11.70 16.62
CA ASP A 229 35.07 -11.33 17.63
C ASP A 229 34.20 -10.14 17.22
N CYS A 230 34.55 -9.45 16.13
CA CYS A 230 33.85 -8.23 15.68
C CYS A 230 33.40 -8.36 14.21
N VAL A 231 32.12 -8.11 13.97
CA VAL A 231 31.51 -8.09 12.64
C VAL A 231 30.77 -6.79 12.44
N THR A 232 30.95 -6.15 11.29
CA THR A 232 30.19 -4.96 10.89
C THR A 232 29.37 -5.26 9.65
N ILE A 233 28.07 -5.04 9.72
CA ILE A 233 27.12 -5.18 8.62
C ILE A 233 26.69 -3.80 8.15
N PHE A 234 27.03 -3.46 6.91
CA PHE A 234 26.64 -2.25 6.23
C PHE A 234 25.37 -2.48 5.42
N SER A 235 24.35 -1.67 5.65
CA SER A 235 23.10 -1.69 4.89
C SER A 235 22.62 -0.26 4.65
N ASP A 236 22.08 0.01 3.47
CA ASP A 236 21.46 1.30 3.18
C ASP A 236 19.98 1.38 3.62
N SER A 237 19.43 0.26 4.10
CA SER A 237 18.10 0.18 4.68
C SER A 237 18.07 0.63 6.15
N ARG A 238 17.90 1.94 6.36
CA ARG A 238 17.74 2.49 7.71
C ARG A 238 16.58 1.83 8.47
N SER A 239 15.51 1.48 7.76
CA SER A 239 14.34 0.81 8.36
C SER A 239 14.67 -0.59 8.88
N ALA A 240 15.48 -1.38 8.17
CA ALA A 240 15.91 -2.70 8.61
C ALA A 240 16.80 -2.59 9.86
N ILE A 241 17.79 -1.70 9.86
CA ILE A 241 18.69 -1.45 10.99
C ILE A 241 17.89 -1.03 12.23
N MET A 242 16.97 -0.06 12.09
CA MET A 242 16.16 0.41 13.22
C MET A 242 15.21 -0.65 13.76
N ALA A 243 14.66 -1.50 12.89
CA ALA A 243 13.83 -2.62 13.33
C ALA A 243 14.63 -3.66 14.12
N LEU A 244 15.89 -3.92 13.71
CA LEU A 244 16.78 -4.86 14.40
C LEU A 244 17.31 -4.30 15.75
N LYS A 245 17.49 -2.99 15.85
CA LYS A 245 17.84 -2.30 17.11
C LYS A 245 16.70 -2.31 18.12
N GLY A 246 15.47 -2.16 17.63
CA GLY A 246 14.28 -2.01 18.47
C GLY A 246 13.90 -3.28 19.21
N HIS A 247 13.24 -3.11 20.37
CA HIS A 247 12.67 -4.22 21.14
C HIS A 247 11.19 -4.42 20.80
N GLY A 248 10.71 -5.65 20.97
CA GLY A 248 9.27 -5.96 20.86
C GLY A 248 8.71 -5.92 19.43
N SER A 249 9.54 -6.12 18.42
CA SER A 249 9.07 -6.23 17.03
C SER A 249 8.03 -7.34 16.91
N LYS A 250 6.94 -7.04 16.15
CA LYS A 250 5.92 -8.03 15.77
C LYS A 250 6.22 -8.68 14.42
N ASN A 251 7.33 -8.34 13.80
CA ASN A 251 7.76 -8.97 12.55
C ASN A 251 8.58 -10.22 12.86
N ALA A 252 8.08 -11.38 12.43
CA ALA A 252 8.70 -12.67 12.71
C ALA A 252 10.14 -12.77 12.19
N LEU A 253 10.44 -12.19 11.02
CA LEU A 253 11.78 -12.19 10.45
C LEU A 253 12.76 -11.35 11.30
N VAL A 254 12.34 -10.18 11.76
CA VAL A 254 13.14 -9.38 12.71
C VAL A 254 13.42 -10.18 13.97
N CYS A 255 12.40 -10.82 14.55
CA CYS A 255 12.57 -11.65 15.74
C CYS A 255 13.54 -12.83 15.52
N GLN A 256 13.48 -13.46 14.33
CA GLN A 256 14.42 -14.53 13.96
C GLN A 256 15.87 -14.02 13.92
N ILE A 257 16.10 -12.90 13.23
CA ILE A 257 17.44 -12.31 13.12
C ILE A 257 17.96 -11.92 14.50
N GLN A 258 17.15 -11.26 15.31
CA GLN A 258 17.53 -10.88 16.67
C GLN A 258 17.93 -12.09 17.54
N ARG A 259 17.18 -13.20 17.45
CA ARG A 259 17.53 -14.45 18.14
C ARG A 259 18.87 -15.02 17.69
N HIS A 260 19.13 -15.01 16.39
CA HIS A 260 20.41 -15.49 15.86
C HIS A 260 21.57 -14.61 16.31
N MET A 261 21.39 -13.28 16.26
CA MET A 261 22.38 -12.32 16.75
C MET A 261 22.69 -12.54 18.24
N ALA A 262 21.66 -12.76 19.07
CA ALA A 262 21.84 -13.00 20.51
C ALA A 262 22.58 -14.31 20.82
N GLY A 263 22.56 -15.27 19.92
CA GLY A 263 23.28 -16.55 20.04
C GLY A 263 24.70 -16.55 19.45
N LEU A 264 25.16 -15.44 18.87
CA LEU A 264 26.51 -15.31 18.35
C LEU A 264 27.51 -14.92 19.44
N ARG A 265 28.73 -15.43 19.33
CA ARG A 265 29.86 -14.97 20.16
C ARG A 265 30.39 -13.62 19.73
N GLN A 266 30.24 -13.30 18.43
CA GLN A 266 30.76 -12.08 17.81
C GLN A 266 29.92 -10.86 18.24
N GLN A 267 30.60 -9.75 18.45
CA GLN A 267 29.98 -8.45 18.60
C GLN A 267 29.52 -7.94 17.23
N ILE A 268 28.23 -7.81 17.05
CA ILE A 268 27.65 -7.33 15.78
C ILE A 268 27.44 -5.82 15.84
N THR A 269 27.98 -5.12 14.86
CA THR A 269 27.70 -3.70 14.62
C THR A 269 26.89 -3.55 13.35
N LEU A 270 25.71 -2.93 13.43
CA LEU A 270 24.88 -2.57 12.28
C LEU A 270 25.19 -1.12 11.92
N CYS A 271 25.65 -0.89 10.70
CA CYS A 271 26.07 0.44 10.24
C CYS A 271 25.26 0.84 9.01
N TRP A 272 24.64 2.03 9.06
CA TRP A 272 23.94 2.56 7.90
C TRP A 272 24.92 3.16 6.89
N VAL A 273 24.74 2.82 5.60
CA VAL A 273 25.47 3.38 4.47
C VAL A 273 24.55 4.22 3.59
N PRO A 274 24.97 5.40 3.10
CA PRO A 274 24.16 6.13 2.15
C PRO A 274 24.09 5.41 0.80
N SER A 275 22.86 5.21 0.26
CA SER A 275 22.65 4.56 -1.03
C SER A 275 23.11 5.43 -2.20
N HIS A 276 23.69 4.82 -3.25
CA HIS A 276 24.04 5.44 -4.53
C HIS A 276 24.99 6.65 -4.43
N VAL A 277 25.98 6.60 -3.54
CA VAL A 277 27.01 7.65 -3.39
C VAL A 277 28.42 7.15 -3.75
N GLY A 278 28.53 6.01 -4.43
CA GLY A 278 29.81 5.48 -4.89
C GLY A 278 30.62 4.75 -3.82
N VAL A 279 29.98 4.17 -2.80
CA VAL A 279 30.64 3.26 -1.83
C VAL A 279 30.82 1.89 -2.50
N PRO A 280 32.08 1.44 -2.78
CA PRO A 280 32.31 0.28 -3.66
C PRO A 280 31.62 -0.99 -3.24
N GLY A 281 31.64 -1.33 -1.93
CA GLY A 281 30.97 -2.52 -1.39
C GLY A 281 29.45 -2.47 -1.51
N ASN A 282 28.85 -1.30 -1.27
CA ASN A 282 27.40 -1.12 -1.40
C ASN A 282 26.95 -1.19 -2.87
N GLU A 283 27.68 -0.53 -3.78
CA GLU A 283 27.40 -0.58 -5.22
C GLU A 283 27.59 -1.99 -5.80
N ALA A 284 28.57 -2.76 -5.29
CA ALA A 284 28.74 -4.15 -5.69
C ALA A 284 27.56 -5.02 -5.22
N CYS A 285 27.07 -4.79 -4.01
CA CYS A 285 25.92 -5.51 -3.45
C CYS A 285 24.62 -5.17 -4.21
N ASP A 286 24.36 -3.90 -4.51
CA ASP A 286 23.23 -3.44 -5.34
C ASP A 286 23.25 -4.11 -6.73
N ARG A 287 24.42 -4.15 -7.39
CA ARG A 287 24.56 -4.86 -8.67
C ARG A 287 24.26 -6.36 -8.54
N ALA A 288 24.76 -7.01 -7.49
CA ALA A 288 24.50 -8.43 -7.24
C ALA A 288 23.01 -8.71 -7.00
N ALA A 289 22.33 -7.86 -6.22
CA ALA A 289 20.89 -7.97 -5.99
C ALA A 289 20.08 -7.79 -7.29
N ARG A 290 20.45 -6.81 -8.12
CA ARG A 290 19.82 -6.61 -9.43
C ARG A 290 20.07 -7.76 -10.41
N GLN A 291 21.27 -8.32 -10.42
CA GLN A 291 21.57 -9.51 -11.23
C GLN A 291 20.77 -10.73 -10.77
N ALA A 292 20.54 -10.88 -9.47
CA ALA A 292 19.73 -11.95 -8.94
C ALA A 292 18.27 -11.93 -9.44
N LEU A 293 17.73 -10.78 -9.80
CA LEU A 293 16.38 -10.67 -10.43
C LEU A 293 16.30 -11.44 -11.76
N LEU A 294 17.41 -11.59 -12.48
CA LEU A 294 17.49 -12.28 -13.76
C LEU A 294 17.60 -13.80 -13.62
N GLN A 295 17.79 -14.31 -12.39
CA GLN A 295 17.87 -15.76 -12.14
C GLN A 295 16.50 -16.38 -12.40
N PRO A 296 16.44 -17.55 -13.08
CA PRO A 296 15.19 -18.26 -13.33
C PRO A 296 14.60 -18.84 -12.04
N ASP A 297 15.47 -19.25 -11.11
CA ASP A 297 15.05 -19.87 -9.87
C ASP A 297 14.61 -18.86 -8.83
N VAL A 298 13.43 -19.06 -8.30
CA VAL A 298 12.87 -18.26 -7.21
C VAL A 298 12.97 -19.05 -5.91
N ALA A 299 13.74 -18.55 -4.97
CA ALA A 299 13.91 -19.21 -3.68
C ALA A 299 12.57 -19.25 -2.92
N ARG A 300 12.20 -20.46 -2.47
CA ARG A 300 10.99 -20.68 -1.68
C ARG A 300 11.25 -20.25 -0.23
N ILE A 301 10.78 -19.09 0.12
CA ILE A 301 10.90 -18.54 1.47
C ILE A 301 9.52 -18.32 2.08
N CYS A 302 9.45 -18.43 3.40
CA CYS A 302 8.29 -17.98 4.14
C CYS A 302 8.34 -16.46 4.30
N LEU A 303 7.20 -15.81 4.08
CA LEU A 303 7.05 -14.35 4.16
C LEU A 303 6.51 -13.92 5.52
N PRO A 304 6.98 -12.81 6.08
CA PRO A 304 6.35 -12.22 7.24
C PRO A 304 4.88 -11.93 7.00
N ARG A 305 4.05 -12.07 8.03
CA ARG A 305 2.62 -11.78 7.95
C ARG A 305 2.33 -10.36 7.42
N SER A 306 3.21 -9.39 7.68
CA SER A 306 3.10 -8.02 7.14
C SER A 306 3.03 -7.99 5.61
N ASP A 307 3.84 -8.79 4.94
CA ASP A 307 3.91 -8.84 3.48
C ASP A 307 2.64 -9.44 2.91
N LEU A 308 2.19 -10.56 3.46
CA LEU A 308 0.93 -11.18 3.05
C LEU A 308 -0.29 -10.29 3.31
N LYS A 309 -0.31 -9.52 4.40
CA LYS A 309 -1.36 -8.50 4.65
C LYS A 309 -1.35 -7.38 3.59
N ASN A 310 -0.18 -6.99 3.13
CA ASN A 310 -0.06 -6.01 2.06
C ASN A 310 -0.51 -6.60 0.72
N LEU A 311 -0.15 -7.85 0.45
CA LEU A 311 -0.62 -8.60 -0.72
C LEU A 311 -2.15 -8.71 -0.73
N VAL A 312 -2.78 -9.10 0.38
CA VAL A 312 -4.25 -9.11 0.53
C VAL A 312 -4.86 -7.76 0.15
N LYS A 313 -4.33 -6.67 0.71
CA LYS A 313 -4.83 -5.32 0.40
C LYS A 313 -4.68 -4.97 -1.08
N GLN A 314 -3.55 -5.34 -1.67
CA GLN A 314 -3.27 -5.10 -3.09
C GLN A 314 -4.23 -5.87 -3.98
N ARG A 315 -4.41 -7.19 -3.75
CA ARG A 315 -5.30 -8.05 -4.54
C ARG A 315 -6.77 -7.62 -4.41
N VAL A 316 -7.21 -7.28 -3.21
CA VAL A 316 -8.57 -6.78 -2.99
C VAL A 316 -8.80 -5.42 -3.67
N ARG A 317 -7.82 -4.52 -3.65
CA ARG A 317 -7.92 -3.25 -4.39
C ARG A 317 -7.93 -3.47 -5.90
N GLU A 318 -7.16 -4.44 -6.40
CA GLU A 318 -7.18 -4.80 -7.81
C GLU A 318 -8.52 -5.38 -8.22
N SER A 319 -9.12 -6.26 -7.43
CA SER A 319 -10.48 -6.76 -7.66
C SER A 319 -11.50 -5.60 -7.73
N TRP A 320 -11.40 -4.61 -6.81
CA TRP A 320 -12.24 -3.41 -6.88
C TRP A 320 -11.97 -2.58 -8.14
N ARG A 321 -10.72 -2.47 -8.57
CA ARG A 321 -10.35 -1.75 -9.80
C ARG A 321 -10.93 -2.40 -11.05
N ILE A 322 -10.94 -3.73 -11.10
CA ILE A 322 -11.57 -4.49 -12.18
C ILE A 322 -13.09 -4.23 -12.18
N ALA A 323 -13.76 -4.42 -11.02
CA ALA A 323 -15.18 -4.16 -10.89
C ALA A 323 -15.55 -2.71 -11.25
N TRP A 324 -14.73 -1.74 -10.85
CA TRP A 324 -14.90 -0.33 -11.21
C TRP A 324 -14.87 -0.10 -12.73
N ARG A 325 -13.92 -0.75 -13.43
CA ARG A 325 -13.78 -0.62 -14.89
C ARG A 325 -15.01 -1.13 -15.62
N ASP A 326 -15.66 -2.15 -15.09
CA ASP A 326 -16.77 -2.83 -15.74
C ASP A 326 -18.16 -2.26 -15.35
N LEU A 327 -18.21 -1.21 -14.49
CA LEU A 327 -19.45 -0.57 -14.09
C LEU A 327 -20.10 0.18 -15.27
N PRO A 328 -21.36 -0.14 -15.63
CA PRO A 328 -22.08 0.61 -16.64
C PRO A 328 -22.37 2.05 -16.16
N ASP A 329 -22.53 2.98 -17.10
CA ASP A 329 -23.00 4.36 -16.89
C ASP A 329 -22.30 5.20 -15.83
N ASN A 330 -21.07 4.85 -15.48
CA ASN A 330 -20.29 5.58 -14.50
C ASN A 330 -19.50 6.72 -15.16
N LYS A 331 -20.05 7.95 -15.08
CA LYS A 331 -19.46 9.15 -15.68
C LYS A 331 -18.03 9.44 -15.17
N LEU A 332 -17.76 9.16 -13.89
CA LEU A 332 -16.44 9.39 -13.29
C LEU A 332 -15.34 8.49 -13.93
N ARG A 333 -15.68 7.32 -14.43
CA ARG A 333 -14.76 6.39 -15.09
C ARG A 333 -14.06 6.99 -16.32
N TYR A 334 -14.70 7.91 -17.03
CA TYR A 334 -14.12 8.50 -18.24
C TYR A 334 -12.82 9.26 -18.01
N PHE A 335 -12.59 9.72 -16.79
CA PHE A 335 -11.36 10.45 -16.46
C PHE A 335 -10.65 9.92 -15.20
N LEU A 336 -11.27 9.02 -14.43
CA LEU A 336 -10.69 8.35 -13.27
C LEU A 336 -10.56 6.85 -13.52
N THR A 337 -9.39 6.41 -13.97
CA THR A 337 -9.11 5.00 -14.28
C THR A 337 -8.93 4.14 -13.04
N VAL A 338 -8.50 4.74 -11.92
CA VAL A 338 -8.31 4.07 -10.62
C VAL A 338 -9.31 4.65 -9.63
N PRO A 339 -10.13 3.83 -8.95
CA PRO A 339 -11.15 4.31 -8.03
C PRO A 339 -10.56 4.80 -6.70
N SER A 340 -9.62 5.71 -6.79
CA SER A 340 -9.01 6.37 -5.63
C SER A 340 -8.47 7.73 -6.06
N LEU A 341 -8.98 8.79 -5.46
CA LEU A 341 -8.40 10.12 -5.57
C LEU A 341 -7.48 10.35 -4.37
N SER A 342 -6.25 10.78 -4.64
CA SER A 342 -5.43 11.39 -3.60
C SER A 342 -6.07 12.75 -3.27
N SER A 343 -6.64 12.85 -2.09
CA SER A 343 -7.29 14.09 -1.66
C SER A 343 -6.25 15.16 -1.41
N VAL A 344 -6.12 16.11 -2.33
CA VAL A 344 -5.73 17.47 -1.94
C VAL A 344 -6.97 18.06 -1.27
N SER A 345 -6.92 18.29 0.03
CA SER A 345 -8.04 18.88 0.75
C SER A 345 -8.16 20.34 0.32
N PRO A 346 -9.26 20.75 -0.30
CA PRO A 346 -9.51 22.15 -0.57
C PRO A 346 -9.59 22.93 0.75
N SER A 347 -9.33 24.21 0.68
CA SER A 347 -9.28 25.11 1.84
C SER A 347 -10.65 25.42 2.46
N SER A 348 -11.76 24.93 1.88
CA SER A 348 -13.11 25.16 2.39
C SER A 348 -14.02 23.97 2.18
N ARG A 349 -14.85 23.67 3.19
CA ARG A 349 -15.84 22.59 3.15
C ARG A 349 -16.85 22.78 2.01
N GLN A 350 -17.27 24.00 1.74
CA GLN A 350 -18.23 24.29 0.69
C GLN A 350 -17.63 23.96 -0.69
N TRP A 351 -16.38 24.34 -0.91
CA TRP A 351 -15.70 24.03 -2.17
C TRP A 351 -15.42 22.53 -2.32
N ASP A 352 -15.13 21.80 -1.24
CA ASP A 352 -15.04 20.35 -1.23
C ASP A 352 -16.32 19.67 -1.77
N ILE A 353 -17.47 20.16 -1.32
CA ILE A 353 -18.77 19.68 -1.77
C ILE A 353 -18.95 19.95 -3.26
N HIS A 354 -18.68 21.17 -3.70
CA HIS A 354 -18.81 21.57 -5.10
C HIS A 354 -17.88 20.74 -6.01
N LEU A 355 -16.64 20.59 -5.61
CA LEU A 355 -15.65 19.77 -6.33
C LEU A 355 -16.08 18.30 -6.42
N THR A 356 -16.60 17.73 -5.34
CA THR A 356 -17.14 16.37 -5.33
C THR A 356 -18.32 16.23 -6.30
N ARG A 357 -19.26 17.19 -6.30
CA ARG A 357 -20.41 17.18 -7.21
C ARG A 357 -20.01 17.32 -8.66
N LEU A 358 -19.04 18.18 -8.98
CA LEU A 358 -18.47 18.31 -10.31
C LEU A 358 -17.78 17.01 -10.75
N ARG A 359 -16.99 16.38 -9.90
CA ARG A 359 -16.31 15.08 -10.18
C ARG A 359 -17.29 13.96 -10.47
N ILE A 360 -18.36 13.87 -9.69
CA ILE A 360 -19.40 12.84 -9.89
C ILE A 360 -20.29 13.18 -11.11
N GLY A 361 -20.29 14.44 -11.53
CA GLY A 361 -21.16 14.92 -12.61
C GLY A 361 -22.59 15.23 -12.15
N HIS A 362 -22.81 15.45 -10.86
CA HIS A 362 -24.11 15.69 -10.24
C HIS A 362 -24.11 17.03 -9.48
N SER A 363 -24.43 18.12 -10.15
CA SER A 363 -24.69 19.44 -9.54
C SER A 363 -26.19 19.71 -9.41
N LEU A 364 -26.58 20.74 -8.65
CA LEU A 364 -27.98 21.19 -8.60
C LEU A 364 -28.49 21.54 -9.99
N LEU A 365 -27.68 22.23 -10.79
CA LEU A 365 -28.05 22.62 -12.13
C LEU A 365 -28.33 21.43 -13.06
N THR A 366 -27.56 20.35 -12.94
CA THR A 366 -27.67 19.20 -13.86
C THR A 366 -28.58 18.09 -13.35
N HIS A 367 -28.80 17.96 -12.02
CA HIS A 367 -29.52 16.86 -11.39
C HIS A 367 -30.55 17.31 -10.35
N GLY A 368 -30.74 18.62 -10.14
CA GLY A 368 -31.76 19.16 -9.23
C GLY A 368 -33.19 18.74 -9.64
N PHE A 369 -33.43 18.59 -10.95
CA PHE A 369 -34.70 18.14 -11.50
C PHE A 369 -35.16 16.78 -10.93
N LEU A 370 -34.22 15.89 -10.56
CA LEU A 370 -34.57 14.60 -9.93
C LEU A 370 -35.12 14.76 -8.50
N MET A 371 -34.78 15.85 -7.83
CA MET A 371 -35.29 16.16 -6.48
C MET A 371 -36.63 16.88 -6.52
N GLU A 372 -36.79 17.76 -7.51
CA GLU A 372 -37.98 18.61 -7.68
C GLU A 372 -39.04 17.96 -8.59
N ARG A 373 -38.73 16.78 -9.17
CA ARG A 373 -39.57 16.08 -10.17
C ARG A 373 -39.89 16.96 -11.38
N GLY A 374 -38.92 17.83 -11.76
CA GLY A 374 -39.02 18.72 -12.90
C GLY A 374 -38.54 18.08 -14.21
N PRO A 375 -38.61 18.82 -15.32
CA PRO A 375 -38.07 18.41 -16.60
C PRO A 375 -36.54 18.37 -16.60
N LEU A 376 -35.97 17.57 -17.51
CA LEU A 376 -34.51 17.52 -17.73
C LEU A 376 -34.00 18.91 -18.15
N PRO A 377 -32.97 19.46 -17.55
CA PRO A 377 -32.41 20.76 -17.93
C PRO A 377 -31.65 20.65 -19.27
N TYR A 378 -31.80 21.69 -20.10
CA TYR A 378 -31.10 21.84 -21.37
C TYR A 378 -30.20 23.08 -21.36
N CYS A 379 -29.10 23.02 -22.08
CA CYS A 379 -28.29 24.19 -22.36
C CYS A 379 -29.08 25.15 -23.26
N HIS A 380 -29.17 26.41 -22.85
CA HIS A 380 -29.94 27.41 -23.59
C HIS A 380 -29.41 27.65 -25.02
N ASP A 381 -28.08 27.65 -25.17
CA ASP A 381 -27.42 27.98 -26.42
C ASP A 381 -27.29 26.78 -27.37
N CYS A 382 -27.06 25.60 -26.79
CA CYS A 382 -26.77 24.39 -27.59
C CYS A 382 -27.98 23.47 -27.77
N ILE A 383 -29.04 23.65 -26.98
CA ILE A 383 -30.26 22.83 -26.98
C ILE A 383 -29.98 21.33 -26.77
N VAL A 384 -28.92 21.01 -25.99
CA VAL A 384 -28.57 19.66 -25.57
C VAL A 384 -28.79 19.47 -24.09
N PRO A 385 -28.99 18.24 -23.58
CA PRO A 385 -29.11 18.00 -22.16
C PRO A 385 -27.91 18.56 -21.38
N LEU A 386 -28.20 19.32 -20.32
CA LEU A 386 -27.17 19.98 -19.52
C LEU A 386 -26.46 18.98 -18.63
N THR A 387 -25.18 18.81 -18.86
CA THR A 387 -24.30 17.91 -18.08
C THR A 387 -23.07 18.66 -17.60
N VAL A 388 -22.44 18.20 -16.52
CA VAL A 388 -21.16 18.76 -16.06
C VAL A 388 -20.10 18.67 -17.16
N ARG A 389 -20.10 17.59 -17.95
CA ARG A 389 -19.19 17.43 -19.09
C ARG A 389 -19.46 18.48 -20.15
N HIS A 390 -20.73 18.75 -20.49
CA HIS A 390 -21.09 19.79 -21.44
C HIS A 390 -20.58 21.17 -20.96
N ILE A 391 -20.83 21.52 -19.69
CA ILE A 391 -20.37 22.79 -19.11
C ILE A 391 -18.85 22.92 -19.14
N LEU A 392 -18.13 21.89 -18.65
CA LEU A 392 -16.69 21.97 -18.50
C LEU A 392 -15.91 21.79 -19.79
N ALA A 393 -16.42 21.01 -20.76
CA ALA A 393 -15.63 20.61 -21.93
C ALA A 393 -16.28 20.88 -23.30
N GLU A 394 -17.61 20.85 -23.41
CA GLU A 394 -18.25 20.76 -24.73
C GLU A 394 -18.98 22.03 -25.17
N CYS A 395 -19.48 22.83 -24.21
CA CYS A 395 -20.28 24.02 -24.56
C CYS A 395 -19.46 25.06 -25.34
N PRO A 396 -19.83 25.39 -26.61
CA PRO A 396 -19.13 26.42 -27.38
C PRO A 396 -19.22 27.81 -26.76
N SER A 397 -20.36 28.16 -26.15
CA SER A 397 -20.58 29.48 -25.53
C SER A 397 -19.64 29.74 -24.32
N LEU A 398 -19.03 28.69 -23.76
CA LEU A 398 -18.08 28.77 -22.64
C LEU A 398 -16.63 28.56 -23.09
N SER A 399 -16.34 28.60 -24.40
CA SER A 399 -15.02 28.29 -24.97
C SER A 399 -13.95 29.29 -24.53
N ASP A 400 -14.30 30.58 -24.48
CA ASP A 400 -13.35 31.64 -24.17
C ASP A 400 -12.98 31.67 -22.69
N GLU A 401 -13.96 31.54 -21.80
CA GLU A 401 -13.72 31.40 -20.34
C GLU A 401 -12.92 30.16 -20.02
N ARG A 402 -13.20 29.06 -20.71
CA ARG A 402 -12.47 27.80 -20.55
C ARG A 402 -11.01 27.95 -20.99
N ARG A 403 -10.78 28.58 -22.16
CA ARG A 403 -9.43 28.87 -22.66
C ARG A 403 -8.65 29.78 -21.73
N LEU A 404 -9.31 30.81 -21.18
CA LEU A 404 -8.71 31.74 -20.24
C LEU A 404 -8.27 31.06 -18.95
N CYS A 405 -9.07 30.15 -18.40
CA CYS A 405 -8.81 29.50 -17.13
C CYS A 405 -7.88 28.27 -17.23
N PHE A 406 -8.01 27.48 -18.28
CA PHE A 406 -7.34 26.18 -18.40
C PHE A 406 -6.38 26.05 -19.58
N GLY A 407 -6.35 26.99 -20.51
CA GLY A 407 -5.61 26.89 -21.77
C GLY A 407 -6.35 26.12 -22.86
N ALA A 408 -5.72 26.00 -24.06
CA ALA A 408 -6.38 25.54 -25.27
C ALA A 408 -6.71 24.04 -25.33
N ALA A 409 -6.01 23.19 -24.57
CA ALA A 409 -6.08 21.73 -24.67
C ALA A 409 -6.44 21.02 -23.36
N ALA A 410 -7.18 21.68 -22.49
CA ALA A 410 -7.50 21.11 -21.17
C ALA A 410 -8.52 19.97 -21.28
N THR A 411 -8.16 18.79 -20.77
CA THR A 411 -9.02 17.62 -20.65
C THR A 411 -9.85 17.67 -19.37
N MET A 412 -10.98 16.93 -19.34
CA MET A 412 -11.79 16.75 -18.10
C MET A 412 -10.95 16.24 -16.93
N ARG A 413 -10.01 15.35 -17.18
CA ARG A 413 -9.09 14.83 -16.15
C ARG A 413 -8.23 15.96 -15.59
N TYR A 414 -7.61 16.74 -16.46
CA TYR A 414 -6.81 17.89 -16.02
C TYR A 414 -7.64 18.85 -15.17
N MET A 415 -8.83 19.26 -15.62
CA MET A 415 -9.69 20.21 -14.93
C MET A 415 -10.15 19.76 -13.54
N LEU A 416 -10.44 18.45 -13.36
CA LEU A 416 -11.06 17.92 -12.16
C LEU A 416 -10.09 17.21 -11.20
N ILE A 417 -8.88 16.85 -11.67
CA ILE A 417 -7.95 16.03 -10.90
C ILE A 417 -6.53 16.60 -10.88
N ASP A 418 -5.96 16.89 -12.06
CA ASP A 418 -4.54 17.15 -12.19
C ASP A 418 -4.15 18.62 -12.01
N CYS A 419 -5.10 19.57 -12.20
CA CYS A 419 -4.86 20.99 -11.96
C CYS A 419 -4.93 21.34 -10.46
N ASP A 420 -4.50 22.56 -10.13
CA ASP A 420 -4.76 23.13 -8.81
C ASP A 420 -6.26 23.32 -8.58
N VAL A 421 -6.83 22.49 -7.72
CA VAL A 421 -8.26 22.51 -7.35
C VAL A 421 -8.55 23.35 -6.10
N SER A 422 -7.60 24.17 -5.64
CA SER A 422 -7.81 25.12 -4.52
C SER A 422 -8.74 26.28 -4.91
N LEU A 423 -9.10 27.12 -3.93
CA LEU A 423 -9.87 28.35 -4.16
C LEU A 423 -9.13 29.39 -5.04
N ALA A 424 -7.82 29.23 -5.22
CA ALA A 424 -7.03 30.06 -6.14
C ALA A 424 -6.86 29.40 -7.53
N GLY A 425 -7.26 28.13 -7.66
CA GLY A 425 -7.04 27.34 -8.85
C GLY A 425 -7.95 27.69 -10.04
N PRO A 426 -7.60 27.19 -11.23
CA PRO A 426 -8.32 27.49 -12.47
C PRO A 426 -9.78 27.02 -12.47
N LEU A 427 -10.08 25.88 -11.83
CA LEU A 427 -11.45 25.36 -11.77
C LEU A 427 -12.37 26.26 -10.96
N TYR A 428 -11.90 26.78 -9.82
CA TYR A 428 -12.68 27.72 -9.02
C TYR A 428 -12.92 29.04 -9.76
N ARG A 429 -11.89 29.58 -10.42
CA ARG A 429 -12.02 30.80 -11.24
C ARG A 429 -13.03 30.64 -12.36
N PHE A 430 -12.96 29.52 -13.09
CA PHE A 430 -13.91 29.19 -14.16
C PHE A 430 -15.34 29.11 -13.63
N THR A 431 -15.59 28.30 -12.59
CA THR A 431 -16.95 28.13 -12.03
C THR A 431 -17.51 29.42 -11.49
N ARG A 432 -16.66 30.35 -11.01
CA ARG A 432 -17.03 31.68 -10.56
C ARG A 432 -17.36 32.61 -11.74
N SER A 433 -16.53 32.63 -12.79
CA SER A 433 -16.71 33.52 -13.95
C SER A 433 -18.01 33.23 -14.71
N ILE A 434 -18.40 31.97 -14.82
CA ILE A 434 -19.66 31.55 -15.47
C ILE A 434 -20.87 31.55 -14.52
N GLY A 435 -20.73 32.06 -13.27
CA GLY A 435 -21.83 32.13 -12.30
C GLY A 435 -22.35 30.76 -11.81
N LEU A 436 -21.55 29.69 -11.92
CA LEU A 436 -22.01 28.32 -11.61
C LEU A 436 -22.03 28.02 -10.10
N LEU A 437 -21.24 28.72 -9.28
CA LEU A 437 -21.06 28.40 -7.85
C LEU A 437 -22.36 28.21 -7.05
N PRO A 438 -23.42 29.05 -7.20
CA PRO A 438 -24.67 28.89 -6.46
C PRO A 438 -25.41 27.56 -6.82
N TYR A 439 -25.14 27.01 -7.97
CA TYR A 439 -25.81 25.81 -8.51
C TYR A 439 -24.99 24.52 -8.40
N LEU A 440 -23.85 24.60 -7.74
CA LEU A 440 -23.03 23.44 -7.40
C LEU A 440 -23.41 22.87 -6.03
#